data_554419556ec8d7dd14086e03a48a85b7
#
_entry.id   554419556ec8d7dd14086e03a48a85b7
#
_cell.length_a   1.000
_cell.length_b   1.000
_cell.length_c   1.000
_cell.angle_alpha   90.00
_cell.angle_beta   90.00
_cell.angle_gamma   90.00
#
_symmetry.space_group_name_H-M   'P 1'
#
loop_
_entity.id
_entity.type
_entity.pdbx_description
1 polymer ?
#
loop_
_entity_poly.entity_id
_entity_poly.type
_entity_poly.pdbx_seq_one_letter_code
_entity_poly.pdbx_strand_id
1 'polypeptide(L)'
;MFKKLALFLVLINCSLIWAQQDSIIHLREVELSDTQLKNFSRAQNTTKLSDSVIQKNQASLTSLLRYNSVVYFKENGNGMVSSPSFRGTTAQQTAVIWNGININSQLNGQTDFNTLTSRDFNSIVVRSGGGSVIYGSGAIGGTIHLNNEFSFKDKFENHLRLDFGSFSTYSANYTLTLANEKFSADASVSHNQSENDYEYLGYNKRNENGQYQNTSFNWHIGYRFNSNNEVHIFSHLFDGDRHFSGTIASPSRSKYL
;
A
#
# COMPACT_ATOMS: atom_id res chain seq x y z
N MET A 1 5.44 26.07 -59.72
CA MET A 1 5.93 25.88 -58.35
C MET A 1 4.79 25.90 -57.33
N PHE A 2 3.87 26.84 -57.35
CA PHE A 2 2.77 26.99 -56.41
C PHE A 2 1.79 25.78 -56.31
N LYS A 3 1.46 25.13 -57.45
CA LYS A 3 0.55 23.96 -57.43
C LYS A 3 1.11 22.74 -56.68
N LYS A 4 2.43 22.51 -56.72
CA LYS A 4 3.07 21.40 -55.98
C LYS A 4 3.17 21.69 -54.47
N LEU A 5 3.35 22.97 -54.10
CA LEU A 5 3.35 23.40 -52.71
C LEU A 5 1.96 23.29 -52.05
N ALA A 6 0.91 23.66 -52.82
CA ALA A 6 -0.48 23.52 -52.35
C ALA A 6 -0.88 22.04 -52.15
N LEU A 7 -0.45 21.14 -53.06
CA LEU A 7 -0.70 19.70 -52.92
C LEU A 7 0.02 19.10 -51.68
N PHE A 8 1.23 19.57 -51.39
CA PHE A 8 1.99 19.13 -50.20
C PHE A 8 1.35 19.60 -48.90
N LEU A 9 0.81 20.84 -48.87
CA LEU A 9 0.07 21.36 -47.71
C LEU A 9 -1.26 20.62 -47.47
N VAL A 10 -1.96 20.18 -48.51
CA VAL A 10 -3.19 19.37 -48.35
C VAL A 10 -2.88 17.96 -47.82
N LEU A 11 -1.77 17.35 -48.25
CA LEU A 11 -1.34 16.03 -47.76
C LEU A 11 -0.93 16.04 -46.27
N ILE A 12 -0.33 17.15 -45.81
CA ILE A 12 0.03 17.30 -44.37
C ILE A 12 -1.22 17.44 -43.50
N ASN A 13 -2.29 18.09 -43.99
CA ASN A 13 -3.54 18.21 -43.24
C ASN A 13 -4.33 16.90 -43.17
N CYS A 14 -4.21 15.99 -44.14
CA CYS A 14 -4.86 14.67 -44.08
C CYS A 14 -4.23 13.73 -43.03
N SER A 15 -2.96 13.92 -42.66
CA SER A 15 -2.30 13.10 -41.63
C SER A 15 -2.67 13.51 -40.20
N LEU A 16 -3.30 14.68 -39.99
CA LEU A 16 -3.71 15.15 -38.65
C LEU A 16 -5.11 14.67 -38.23
N ILE A 17 -5.87 14.04 -39.16
CA ILE A 17 -7.25 13.60 -38.88
C ILE A 17 -7.30 12.23 -38.13
N TRP A 18 -6.18 11.53 -38.02
CA TRP A 18 -6.12 10.22 -37.35
C TRP A 18 -5.82 10.30 -35.85
N ALA A 19 -5.77 11.49 -35.24
CA ALA A 19 -5.41 11.71 -33.85
C ALA A 19 -6.60 11.70 -32.87
N GLN A 20 -7.82 11.42 -33.31
CA GLN A 20 -9.00 11.25 -32.44
C GLN A 20 -9.47 9.79 -32.44
N GLN A 21 -8.64 8.89 -31.93
CA GLN A 21 -9.18 7.67 -31.32
C GLN A 21 -9.62 8.05 -29.89
N ASP A 22 -10.93 8.17 -29.70
CA ASP A 22 -11.52 8.11 -28.39
C ASP A 22 -11.03 6.81 -27.72
N SER A 23 -10.04 6.94 -26.84
CA SER A 23 -9.66 5.85 -25.99
C SER A 23 -10.84 5.62 -25.03
N ILE A 24 -11.68 4.64 -25.33
CA ILE A 24 -12.66 4.13 -24.38
C ILE A 24 -11.84 3.67 -23.17
N ILE A 25 -11.79 4.51 -22.14
CA ILE A 25 -11.22 4.13 -20.86
C ILE A 25 -12.20 3.10 -20.28
N HIS A 26 -11.94 1.82 -20.49
CA HIS A 26 -12.58 0.77 -19.75
C HIS A 26 -12.18 0.97 -18.29
N LEU A 27 -13.07 1.54 -17.49
CA LEU A 27 -12.94 1.52 -16.04
C LEU A 27 -12.84 0.04 -15.66
N ARG A 28 -11.70 -0.37 -15.12
CA ARG A 28 -11.55 -1.74 -14.61
C ARG A 28 -12.62 -1.94 -13.53
N GLU A 29 -13.41 -2.99 -13.69
CA GLU A 29 -14.27 -3.46 -12.61
C GLU A 29 -13.41 -3.62 -11.37
N VAL A 30 -13.86 -3.07 -10.23
CA VAL A 30 -13.16 -3.22 -8.95
C VAL A 30 -13.35 -4.66 -8.51
N GLU A 31 -12.46 -5.54 -8.88
CA GLU A 31 -12.44 -6.90 -8.39
C GLU A 31 -11.94 -6.89 -6.94
N LEU A 32 -12.80 -7.27 -6.02
CA LEU A 32 -12.47 -7.40 -4.61
C LEU A 32 -11.97 -8.82 -4.39
N SER A 33 -10.70 -8.97 -4.06
CA SER A 33 -10.04 -10.26 -3.86
C SER A 33 -10.58 -11.03 -2.65
N ASP A 34 -11.06 -10.31 -1.64
CA ASP A 34 -11.73 -10.89 -0.48
C ASP A 34 -13.20 -11.18 -0.80
N THR A 35 -13.58 -12.46 -0.85
CA THR A 35 -14.95 -12.90 -1.12
C THR A 35 -15.96 -12.33 -0.14
N GLN A 36 -15.59 -12.18 1.13
CA GLN A 36 -16.43 -11.59 2.17
C GLN A 36 -16.66 -10.10 1.89
N LEU A 37 -15.60 -9.39 1.52
CA LEU A 37 -15.68 -7.99 1.14
C LEU A 37 -16.59 -7.81 -0.09
N LYS A 38 -16.44 -8.64 -1.13
CA LYS A 38 -17.25 -8.61 -2.34
C LYS A 38 -18.74 -8.83 -2.04
N ASN A 39 -19.08 -9.80 -1.21
CA ASN A 39 -20.45 -10.18 -0.93
C ASN A 39 -21.17 -9.20 0.01
N PHE A 40 -20.47 -8.60 0.97
CA PHE A 40 -21.08 -7.84 2.06
C PHE A 40 -20.76 -6.34 2.05
N SER A 41 -20.13 -5.82 1.01
CA SER A 41 -19.80 -4.39 0.91
C SER A 41 -20.78 -3.54 0.08
N ARG A 42 -21.81 -4.12 -0.52
CA ARG A 42 -22.71 -3.45 -1.48
C ARG A 42 -23.37 -2.16 -0.95
N ALA A 43 -23.62 -2.08 0.34
CA ALA A 43 -24.25 -0.91 0.98
C ALA A 43 -23.23 0.01 1.70
N GLN A 44 -21.93 -0.20 1.49
CA GLN A 44 -20.89 0.51 2.23
C GLN A 44 -19.92 1.23 1.29
N ASN A 45 -19.32 2.29 1.81
CA ASN A 45 -18.30 3.02 1.07
C ASN A 45 -16.98 2.23 1.11
N THR A 46 -16.60 1.67 -0.03
CA THR A 46 -15.32 0.99 -0.24
C THR A 46 -14.47 1.77 -1.22
N THR A 47 -13.21 1.99 -0.88
CA THR A 47 -12.23 2.66 -1.73
C THR A 47 -11.08 1.70 -2.00
N LYS A 48 -10.94 1.21 -3.24
CA LYS A 48 -9.76 0.46 -3.69
C LYS A 48 -8.71 1.46 -4.18
N LEU A 49 -7.51 1.40 -3.63
CA LEU A 49 -6.39 2.19 -4.13
C LEU A 49 -5.88 1.58 -5.44
N SER A 50 -5.70 2.41 -6.46
CA SER A 50 -5.17 1.95 -7.73
C SER A 50 -3.66 1.71 -7.65
N ASP A 51 -3.13 0.82 -8.49
CA ASP A 51 -1.69 0.54 -8.58
C ASP A 51 -0.88 1.83 -8.78
N SER A 52 -1.39 2.76 -9.58
CA SER A 52 -0.71 4.05 -9.81
C SER A 52 -0.63 4.90 -8.55
N VAL A 53 -1.62 4.84 -7.66
CA VAL A 53 -1.59 5.52 -6.35
C VAL A 53 -0.57 4.84 -5.44
N ILE A 54 -0.57 3.51 -5.36
CA ILE A 54 0.38 2.75 -4.56
C ILE A 54 1.82 3.01 -5.03
N GLN A 55 2.06 3.03 -6.34
CA GLN A 55 3.39 3.23 -6.90
C GLN A 55 3.92 4.66 -6.76
N LYS A 56 3.07 5.67 -6.86
CA LYS A 56 3.48 7.09 -6.77
C LYS A 56 3.74 7.57 -5.35
N ASN A 57 3.20 6.88 -4.35
CA ASN A 57 3.36 7.24 -2.95
C ASN A 57 4.60 6.60 -2.33
N GLN A 58 4.95 7.08 -1.13
CA GLN A 58 6.01 6.48 -0.32
C GLN A 58 5.68 5.04 0.06
N ALA A 59 6.71 4.27 0.38
CA ALA A 59 6.55 2.88 0.83
C ALA A 59 5.77 2.74 2.17
N SER A 60 5.71 3.80 2.98
CA SER A 60 4.95 3.81 4.24
C SER A 60 3.45 3.62 3.98
N LEU A 61 2.88 2.55 4.51
CA LEU A 61 1.44 2.28 4.45
C LEU A 61 0.64 3.37 5.17
N THR A 62 1.15 3.89 6.29
CA THR A 62 0.55 5.01 7.04
C THR A 62 0.43 6.25 6.15
N SER A 63 1.52 6.67 5.49
CA SER A 63 1.51 7.82 4.60
C SER A 63 0.60 7.62 3.40
N LEU A 64 0.65 6.44 2.77
CA LEU A 64 -0.23 6.12 1.65
C LEU A 64 -1.70 6.28 2.02
N LEU A 65 -2.14 5.68 3.12
CA LEU A 65 -3.54 5.71 3.55
C LEU A 65 -3.98 7.08 4.06
N ARG A 66 -3.10 7.82 4.75
CA ARG A 66 -3.36 9.17 5.24
C ARG A 66 -3.74 10.14 4.11
N TYR A 67 -3.05 10.06 2.97
CA TYR A 67 -3.27 10.99 1.86
C TYR A 67 -4.28 10.49 0.82
N ASN A 68 -4.61 9.20 0.82
CA ASN A 68 -5.46 8.59 -0.22
C ASN A 68 -6.70 7.89 0.34
N SER A 69 -7.03 8.08 1.61
CA SER A 69 -8.22 7.49 2.22
C SER A 69 -8.85 8.40 3.30
N VAL A 70 -9.95 7.94 3.85
CA VAL A 70 -10.67 8.63 4.96
C VAL A 70 -10.13 8.25 6.34
N VAL A 71 -9.05 7.48 6.41
CA VAL A 71 -8.47 7.03 7.67
C VAL A 71 -7.56 8.12 8.23
N TYR A 72 -7.84 8.55 9.43
CA TYR A 72 -6.92 9.40 10.19
C TYR A 72 -5.90 8.53 10.93
N PHE A 73 -4.66 8.96 10.96
CA PHE A 73 -3.59 8.29 11.70
C PHE A 73 -3.03 9.20 12.79
N LYS A 74 -3.07 8.70 14.03
CA LYS A 74 -2.28 9.27 15.10
C LYS A 74 -0.90 8.63 15.08
N GLU A 75 0.11 9.44 14.81
CA GLU A 75 1.50 9.03 14.69
C GLU A 75 2.39 10.06 15.39
N ASN A 76 3.37 9.60 16.13
CA ASN A 76 4.29 10.46 16.90
C ASN A 76 5.63 10.68 16.18
N GLY A 77 5.66 10.52 14.88
CA GLY A 77 6.82 10.63 13.99
C GLY A 77 6.94 9.42 13.08
N ASN A 78 7.67 9.59 11.98
CA ASN A 78 7.92 8.52 11.01
C ASN A 78 8.62 7.35 11.71
N GLY A 79 8.24 6.12 11.38
CA GLY A 79 8.78 4.91 11.98
C GLY A 79 8.23 4.56 13.38
N MET A 80 7.51 5.47 14.04
CA MET A 80 6.86 5.22 15.32
C MET A 80 5.56 4.42 15.15
N VAL A 81 4.97 3.97 16.27
CA VAL A 81 3.65 3.32 16.23
C VAL A 81 2.63 4.24 15.59
N SER A 82 1.92 3.72 14.61
CA SER A 82 0.90 4.42 13.87
C SER A 82 -0.47 3.79 14.13
N SER A 83 -1.38 4.58 14.68
CA SER A 83 -2.71 4.14 15.11
C SER A 83 -3.79 4.69 14.22
N PRO A 84 -4.55 3.84 13.49
CA PRO A 84 -5.63 4.29 12.61
C PRO A 84 -6.88 4.71 13.39
N SER A 85 -7.67 5.58 12.81
CA SER A 85 -8.99 5.99 13.31
C SER A 85 -9.93 6.29 12.15
N PHE A 86 -11.11 5.69 12.17
CA PHE A 86 -12.22 6.05 11.30
C PHE A 86 -13.18 6.94 12.06
N ARG A 87 -13.36 8.21 11.63
CA ARG A 87 -14.37 9.13 12.18
C ARG A 87 -14.38 9.20 13.72
N GLY A 88 -13.20 9.21 14.33
CA GLY A 88 -13.06 9.33 15.79
C GLY A 88 -13.12 8.01 16.56
N THR A 89 -13.19 6.84 15.90
CA THR A 89 -13.07 5.55 16.55
C THR A 89 -11.63 5.31 17.05
N THR A 90 -11.45 4.38 17.97
CA THR A 90 -10.12 3.97 18.45
C THR A 90 -9.41 3.06 17.47
N ALA A 91 -8.11 2.88 17.62
CA ALA A 91 -7.32 1.99 16.77
C ALA A 91 -7.78 0.52 16.86
N GLN A 92 -8.25 0.09 18.04
CA GLN A 92 -8.80 -1.24 18.28
C GLN A 92 -10.14 -1.49 17.57
N GLN A 93 -10.79 -0.41 17.08
CA GLN A 93 -12.04 -0.48 16.31
C GLN A 93 -11.81 -0.43 14.80
N THR A 94 -10.55 -0.50 14.37
CA THR A 94 -10.15 -0.63 12.98
C THR A 94 -9.52 -2.00 12.76
N ALA A 95 -10.19 -2.88 12.01
CA ALA A 95 -9.62 -4.18 11.69
C ALA A 95 -8.73 -4.10 10.44
N VAL A 96 -7.57 -4.73 10.51
CA VAL A 96 -6.66 -4.91 9.37
C VAL A 96 -6.76 -6.36 8.92
N ILE A 97 -7.16 -6.55 7.68
CA ILE A 97 -7.45 -7.86 7.10
C ILE A 97 -6.41 -8.16 6.03
N TRP A 98 -5.56 -9.12 6.28
CA TRP A 98 -4.58 -9.61 5.32
C TRP A 98 -5.07 -10.89 4.67
N ASN A 99 -5.34 -10.85 3.37
CA ASN A 99 -5.84 -12.00 2.60
C ASN A 99 -7.02 -12.72 3.29
N GLY A 100 -7.94 -11.94 3.88
CA GLY A 100 -9.11 -12.45 4.59
C GLY A 100 -8.90 -12.73 6.09
N ILE A 101 -7.67 -12.65 6.60
CA ILE A 101 -7.33 -12.93 8.01
C ILE A 101 -7.15 -11.61 8.76
N ASN A 102 -7.80 -11.47 9.92
CA ASN A 102 -7.61 -10.34 10.81
C ASN A 102 -6.24 -10.44 11.50
N ILE A 103 -5.34 -9.47 11.25
CA ILE A 103 -3.97 -9.42 11.77
C ILE A 103 -3.79 -8.44 12.92
N ASN A 104 -4.87 -7.90 13.49
CA ASN A 104 -4.75 -7.10 14.70
C ASN A 104 -4.12 -7.93 15.83
N SER A 105 -3.19 -7.33 16.54
CA SER A 105 -2.50 -7.98 17.66
C SER A 105 -3.49 -8.50 18.71
N GLN A 106 -3.33 -9.73 19.13
CA GLN A 106 -4.13 -10.34 20.21
C GLN A 106 -3.94 -9.61 21.54
N LEU A 107 -2.79 -8.96 21.74
CA LEU A 107 -2.43 -8.32 23.01
C LEU A 107 -3.09 -6.95 23.17
N ASN A 108 -3.06 -6.10 22.14
CA ASN A 108 -3.53 -4.71 22.23
C ASN A 108 -4.65 -4.36 21.26
N GLY A 109 -5.12 -5.33 20.45
CA GLY A 109 -6.26 -5.19 19.55
C GLY A 109 -6.02 -4.31 18.32
N GLN A 110 -4.80 -3.91 18.02
CA GLN A 110 -4.48 -3.02 16.90
C GLN A 110 -3.28 -3.52 16.09
N THR A 111 -3.15 -3.05 14.87
CA THR A 111 -1.99 -3.27 14.01
C THR A 111 -1.12 -2.01 14.01
N ASP A 112 0.19 -2.16 14.10
CA ASP A 112 1.14 -1.08 13.85
C ASP A 112 1.40 -0.97 12.34
N PHE A 113 0.91 0.11 11.74
CA PHE A 113 1.01 0.32 10.28
C PHE A 113 2.43 0.62 9.81
N ASN A 114 3.33 1.02 10.70
CA ASN A 114 4.72 1.27 10.34
C ASN A 114 5.58 0.00 10.30
N THR A 115 5.00 -1.17 10.63
CA THR A 115 5.61 -2.48 10.36
C THR A 115 5.20 -3.07 9.00
N LEU A 116 4.30 -2.37 8.27
CA LEU A 116 3.78 -2.82 7.00
C LEU A 116 4.20 -1.85 5.88
N THR A 117 4.70 -2.40 4.80
CA THR A 117 5.05 -1.63 3.60
C THR A 117 3.92 -1.72 2.58
N SER A 118 3.52 -0.59 2.01
CA SER A 118 2.47 -0.57 0.97
C SER A 118 2.84 -1.37 -0.28
N ARG A 119 4.14 -1.62 -0.48
CA ARG A 119 4.70 -2.37 -1.61
C ARG A 119 4.55 -3.88 -1.49
N ASP A 120 4.21 -4.37 -0.30
CA ASP A 120 4.04 -5.79 -0.03
C ASP A 120 2.66 -6.31 -0.47
N PHE A 121 1.78 -5.40 -0.90
CA PHE A 121 0.41 -5.71 -1.30
C PHE A 121 0.10 -5.18 -2.69
N ASN A 122 -0.55 -5.98 -3.51
CA ASN A 122 -1.00 -5.55 -4.85
C ASN A 122 -2.45 -5.04 -4.86
N SER A 123 -3.18 -5.19 -3.76
CA SER A 123 -4.53 -4.66 -3.60
C SER A 123 -4.75 -4.14 -2.18
N ILE A 124 -5.06 -2.84 -2.07
CA ILE A 124 -5.37 -2.18 -0.79
C ILE A 124 -6.78 -1.60 -0.89
N VAL A 125 -7.68 -2.07 -0.03
CA VAL A 125 -9.07 -1.62 0.01
C VAL A 125 -9.42 -1.10 1.39
N VAL A 126 -9.98 0.10 1.44
CA VAL A 126 -10.48 0.74 2.66
C VAL A 126 -12.00 0.69 2.65
N ARG A 127 -12.60 0.12 3.69
CA ARG A 127 -14.03 0.04 3.88
C ARG A 127 -14.41 0.80 5.15
N SER A 128 -15.30 1.77 5.02
CA SER A 128 -15.75 2.62 6.12
C SER A 128 -16.98 2.03 6.81
N GLY A 129 -16.85 1.70 8.10
CA GLY A 129 -17.93 1.22 8.95
C GLY A 129 -18.40 -0.21 8.70
N GLY A 130 -19.18 -0.76 9.64
CA GLY A 130 -20.02 -1.95 9.46
C GLY A 130 -19.33 -3.28 9.17
N GLY A 131 -18.09 -3.49 9.57
CA GLY A 131 -17.36 -4.75 9.35
C GLY A 131 -17.49 -5.79 10.45
N SER A 132 -18.07 -5.42 11.60
CA SER A 132 -18.02 -6.23 12.84
C SER A 132 -18.71 -7.59 12.75
N VAL A 133 -19.75 -7.72 11.94
CA VAL A 133 -20.45 -9.00 11.73
C VAL A 133 -19.54 -10.06 11.11
N ILE A 134 -18.59 -9.63 10.27
CA ILE A 134 -17.71 -10.52 9.50
C ILE A 134 -16.35 -10.65 10.17
N TYR A 135 -15.77 -9.52 10.60
CA TYR A 135 -14.38 -9.43 11.04
C TYR A 135 -14.23 -9.23 12.56
N GLY A 136 -15.34 -9.30 13.31
CA GLY A 136 -15.36 -9.17 14.75
C GLY A 136 -15.45 -7.73 15.26
N SER A 137 -15.46 -7.57 16.58
CA SER A 137 -15.66 -6.29 17.28
C SER A 137 -14.63 -5.21 16.93
N GLY A 138 -13.44 -5.59 16.53
CA GLY A 138 -12.42 -4.67 16.04
C GLY A 138 -12.76 -3.96 14.71
N ALA A 139 -13.84 -4.33 14.03
CA ALA A 139 -14.20 -3.75 12.73
C ALA A 139 -15.40 -2.78 12.77
N ILE A 140 -15.68 -2.18 13.93
CA ILE A 140 -16.82 -1.26 14.12
C ILE A 140 -16.60 0.05 13.32
N GLY A 141 -15.41 0.62 13.39
CA GLY A 141 -15.07 1.86 12.69
C GLY A 141 -14.87 1.66 11.18
N GLY A 142 -14.27 0.55 10.83
CA GLY A 142 -13.96 0.20 9.44
C GLY A 142 -12.95 -0.93 9.33
N THR A 143 -12.66 -1.31 8.09
CA THR A 143 -11.65 -2.34 7.79
C THR A 143 -10.68 -1.85 6.71
N ILE A 144 -9.43 -2.26 6.82
CA ILE A 144 -8.39 -2.05 5.83
C ILE A 144 -7.96 -3.42 5.34
N HIS A 145 -8.20 -3.70 4.07
CA HIS A 145 -7.88 -4.98 3.43
C HIS A 145 -6.57 -4.83 2.68
N LEU A 146 -5.63 -5.68 3.01
CA LEU A 146 -4.31 -5.80 2.41
C LEU A 146 -4.25 -7.16 1.72
N ASN A 147 -4.32 -7.18 0.41
CA ASN A 147 -4.46 -8.43 -0.31
C ASN A 147 -3.33 -8.62 -1.32
N ASN A 148 -3.06 -9.89 -1.59
CA ASN A 148 -2.14 -10.36 -2.62
C ASN A 148 -2.95 -11.20 -3.61
N GLU A 149 -3.35 -10.55 -4.70
CA GLU A 149 -4.15 -11.17 -5.75
C GLU A 149 -3.25 -11.99 -6.66
N PHE A 150 -3.63 -13.24 -6.95
CA PHE A 150 -2.90 -14.12 -7.85
C PHE A 150 -3.34 -13.93 -9.30
N SER A 151 -2.38 -13.97 -10.21
CA SER A 151 -2.64 -14.01 -11.64
C SER A 151 -2.18 -15.35 -12.20
N PHE A 152 -3.10 -16.14 -12.72
CA PHE A 152 -2.78 -17.40 -13.40
C PHE A 152 -2.71 -17.21 -14.92
N LYS A 153 -1.97 -16.19 -15.34
CA LYS A 153 -1.63 -15.92 -16.75
C LYS A 153 -0.12 -15.85 -16.87
N ASP A 154 0.41 -16.26 -18.02
CA ASP A 154 1.85 -16.19 -18.25
C ASP A 154 2.39 -14.81 -17.93
N LYS A 155 3.28 -14.76 -16.96
CA LYS A 155 3.85 -13.51 -16.44
C LYS A 155 5.25 -13.76 -15.90
N PHE A 156 6.17 -12.89 -16.29
CA PHE A 156 7.49 -12.75 -15.69
C PHE A 156 7.79 -11.26 -15.57
N GLU A 157 7.73 -10.75 -14.36
CA GLU A 157 8.01 -9.35 -14.09
C GLU A 157 8.95 -9.21 -12.90
N ASN A 158 9.81 -8.23 -12.98
CA ASN A 158 10.63 -7.81 -11.86
C ASN A 158 10.66 -6.28 -11.81
N HIS A 159 10.59 -5.74 -10.61
CA HIS A 159 10.60 -4.31 -10.37
C HIS A 159 11.59 -3.99 -9.26
N LEU A 160 12.57 -3.16 -9.57
CA LEU A 160 13.45 -2.54 -8.59
C LEU A 160 13.05 -1.08 -8.43
N ARG A 161 12.86 -0.67 -7.19
CA ARG A 161 12.57 0.72 -6.85
C ARG A 161 13.51 1.20 -5.76
N LEU A 162 14.02 2.40 -5.96
CA LEU A 162 14.87 3.10 -5.01
C LEU A 162 14.26 4.48 -4.77
N ASP A 163 14.07 4.83 -3.51
CA ASP A 163 13.56 6.16 -3.12
C ASP A 163 14.57 6.80 -2.16
N PHE A 164 14.78 8.10 -2.33
CA PHE A 164 15.67 8.92 -1.49
C PHE A 164 14.90 10.15 -1.01
N GLY A 165 15.13 10.54 0.22
CA GLY A 165 14.44 11.66 0.84
C GLY A 165 15.30 12.43 1.85
N SER A 166 14.69 13.44 2.47
CA SER A 166 15.30 14.21 3.56
C SER A 166 15.62 13.33 4.76
N PHE A 167 16.48 13.82 5.65
CA PHE A 167 16.88 13.15 6.89
C PHE A 167 17.54 11.79 6.66
N SER A 168 18.39 11.70 5.64
CA SER A 168 19.08 10.47 5.22
C SER A 168 18.08 9.32 4.99
N THR A 169 16.88 9.64 4.51
CA THR A 169 15.86 8.63 4.21
C THR A 169 16.19 7.95 2.89
N TYR A 170 16.22 6.63 2.90
CA TYR A 170 16.24 5.84 1.68
C TYR A 170 15.42 4.56 1.83
N SER A 171 14.86 4.14 0.73
CA SER A 171 14.20 2.85 0.63
C SER A 171 14.63 2.11 -0.64
N ALA A 172 14.68 0.80 -0.54
CA ALA A 172 14.85 -0.12 -1.66
C ALA A 172 13.76 -1.17 -1.59
N ASN A 173 13.12 -1.43 -2.72
CA ASN A 173 12.16 -2.50 -2.86
C ASN A 173 12.44 -3.27 -4.15
N TYR A 174 12.48 -4.57 -4.06
CA TYR A 174 12.56 -5.46 -5.21
C TYR A 174 11.39 -6.44 -5.15
N THR A 175 10.66 -6.56 -6.25
CA THR A 175 9.55 -7.49 -6.41
C THR A 175 9.77 -8.35 -7.65
N LEU A 176 9.54 -9.65 -7.51
CA LEU A 176 9.56 -10.65 -8.58
C LEU A 176 8.19 -11.31 -8.65
N THR A 177 7.59 -11.33 -9.84
CA THR A 177 6.33 -12.02 -10.12
C THR A 177 6.55 -13.07 -11.20
N LEU A 178 6.16 -14.30 -10.90
CA LEU A 178 6.21 -15.45 -11.81
C LEU A 178 4.82 -16.07 -11.87
N ALA A 179 4.28 -16.26 -13.07
CA ALA A 179 2.98 -16.92 -13.20
C ALA A 179 2.86 -17.70 -14.52
N ASN A 180 2.02 -18.71 -14.49
CA ASN A 180 1.47 -19.40 -15.65
C ASN A 180 0.02 -19.83 -15.36
N GLU A 181 -0.61 -20.62 -16.22
CA GLU A 181 -2.02 -21.06 -16.06
C GLU A 181 -2.31 -21.81 -14.76
N LYS A 182 -1.31 -22.44 -14.13
CA LYS A 182 -1.47 -23.26 -12.92
C LYS A 182 -0.73 -22.74 -11.70
N PHE A 183 0.28 -21.93 -11.90
CA PHE A 183 1.17 -21.47 -10.84
C PHE A 183 1.26 -19.95 -10.85
N SER A 184 1.24 -19.35 -9.67
CA SER A 184 1.50 -17.92 -9.48
C SER A 184 2.36 -17.76 -8.23
N ALA A 185 3.44 -17.00 -8.33
CA ALA A 185 4.32 -16.68 -7.22
C ALA A 185 4.77 -15.24 -7.29
N ASP A 186 4.69 -14.57 -6.16
CA ASP A 186 5.23 -13.23 -5.92
C ASP A 186 6.20 -13.29 -4.76
N ALA A 187 7.33 -12.63 -4.89
CA ALA A 187 8.30 -12.42 -3.82
C ALA A 187 8.72 -10.97 -3.79
N SER A 188 8.76 -10.36 -2.60
CA SER A 188 9.24 -8.99 -2.41
C SER A 188 10.19 -8.88 -1.23
N VAL A 189 11.21 -8.03 -1.40
CA VAL A 189 12.11 -7.59 -0.34
C VAL A 189 12.04 -6.07 -0.28
N SER A 190 11.81 -5.54 0.90
CA SER A 190 11.77 -4.09 1.14
C SER A 190 12.71 -3.73 2.28
N HIS A 191 13.48 -2.67 2.09
CA HIS A 191 14.31 -2.07 3.12
C HIS A 191 14.05 -0.57 3.17
N ASN A 192 13.79 -0.04 4.36
CA ASN A 192 13.54 1.39 4.58
C ASN A 192 14.30 1.85 5.80
N GLN A 193 15.01 2.97 5.70
CA GLN A 193 15.66 3.60 6.84
C GLN A 193 15.66 5.12 6.75
N SER A 194 15.81 5.77 7.90
CA SER A 194 15.97 7.21 8.02
C SER A 194 16.62 7.56 9.36
N GLU A 195 17.44 8.60 9.38
CA GLU A 195 17.89 9.23 10.62
C GLU A 195 16.75 10.00 11.29
N ASN A 196 15.77 10.47 10.52
CA ASN A 196 14.59 11.19 10.99
C ASN A 196 14.94 12.35 11.98
N ASP A 197 16.06 13.02 11.70
CA ASP A 197 16.69 14.07 12.52
C ASP A 197 16.17 15.47 12.15
N TYR A 198 14.86 15.59 11.92
CA TYR A 198 14.22 16.85 11.55
C TYR A 198 14.44 17.94 12.61
N GLU A 199 14.46 19.20 12.15
CA GLU A 199 14.58 20.36 13.02
C GLU A 199 13.23 20.75 13.61
N TYR A 200 13.18 21.01 14.90
CA TYR A 200 11.99 21.56 15.54
C TYR A 200 11.81 23.04 15.16
N LEU A 201 10.74 23.34 14.44
CA LEU A 201 10.48 24.69 13.94
C LEU A 201 10.46 25.73 15.09
N GLY A 202 11.21 26.79 14.93
CA GLY A 202 11.33 27.85 15.93
C GLY A 202 12.30 27.54 17.09
N TYR A 203 13.00 26.42 17.03
CA TYR A 203 14.01 26.04 18.02
C TYR A 203 15.30 25.61 17.30
N ASN A 204 16.43 25.99 17.82
CA ASN A 204 17.73 25.54 17.30
C ASN A 204 18.06 24.16 17.87
N LYS A 205 17.18 23.20 17.63
CA LYS A 205 17.30 21.80 18.10
C LYS A 205 16.75 20.82 17.05
N ARG A 206 17.38 19.65 16.95
CA ARG A 206 16.95 18.56 16.12
C ARG A 206 16.41 17.41 16.94
N ASN A 207 15.63 16.55 16.29
CA ASN A 207 15.20 15.26 16.86
C ASN A 207 16.43 14.36 17.00
N GLU A 208 16.70 13.92 18.21
CA GLU A 208 17.95 13.18 18.54
C GLU A 208 17.73 11.66 18.60
N ASN A 209 16.49 11.19 18.57
CA ASN A 209 16.17 9.77 18.74
C ASN A 209 14.93 9.38 17.89
N GLY A 210 15.06 9.53 16.58
CA GLY A 210 13.96 9.25 15.66
C GLY A 210 14.32 8.27 14.55
N GLN A 211 15.56 7.77 14.55
CA GLN A 211 16.04 6.88 13.52
C GLN A 211 15.28 5.56 13.52
N TYR A 212 15.10 5.02 12.34
CA TYR A 212 14.49 3.70 12.16
C TYR A 212 15.11 2.97 10.97
N GLN A 213 15.09 1.66 11.05
CA GLN A 213 15.47 0.74 10.00
C GLN A 213 14.50 -0.43 10.00
N ASN A 214 13.85 -0.68 8.88
CA ASN A 214 12.87 -1.76 8.71
C ASN A 214 13.20 -2.58 7.48
N THR A 215 13.16 -3.89 7.61
CA THR A 215 13.31 -4.83 6.49
C THR A 215 12.13 -5.78 6.49
N SER A 216 11.49 -5.97 5.35
CA SER A 216 10.45 -6.99 5.17
C SER A 216 10.80 -7.92 4.02
N PHE A 217 10.40 -9.17 4.18
CA PHE A 217 10.44 -10.19 3.13
C PHE A 217 9.08 -10.87 3.07
N ASN A 218 8.48 -10.84 1.88
CA ASN A 218 7.18 -11.44 1.61
C ASN A 218 7.30 -12.40 0.46
N TRP A 219 6.55 -13.49 0.54
CA TRP A 219 6.35 -14.36 -0.61
C TRP A 219 4.96 -14.97 -0.56
N HIS A 220 4.37 -15.12 -1.74
CA HIS A 220 3.03 -15.65 -1.94
C HIS A 220 3.09 -16.67 -3.06
N ILE A 221 2.52 -17.84 -2.84
CA ILE A 221 2.48 -18.91 -3.83
C ILE A 221 1.05 -19.39 -3.96
N GLY A 222 0.55 -19.43 -5.18
CA GLY A 222 -0.73 -19.98 -5.56
C GLY A 222 -0.55 -21.15 -6.53
N TYR A 223 -1.27 -22.23 -6.31
CA TYR A 223 -1.33 -23.34 -7.24
C TYR A 223 -2.78 -23.73 -7.53
N ARG A 224 -3.11 -23.74 -8.82
CA ARG A 224 -4.43 -24.11 -9.34
C ARG A 224 -4.42 -25.55 -9.81
N PHE A 225 -5.10 -26.44 -9.07
CA PHE A 225 -5.28 -27.84 -9.48
C PHE A 225 -6.24 -27.98 -10.65
N ASN A 226 -7.36 -27.23 -10.58
CA ASN A 226 -8.39 -27.14 -11.60
C ASN A 226 -9.18 -25.84 -11.44
N SER A 227 -10.21 -25.61 -12.26
CA SER A 227 -11.04 -24.39 -12.22
C SER A 227 -11.72 -24.09 -10.88
N ASN A 228 -11.86 -25.09 -10.00
CA ASN A 228 -12.61 -24.96 -8.76
C ASN A 228 -11.75 -25.09 -7.50
N ASN A 229 -10.50 -25.52 -7.64
CA ASN A 229 -9.63 -25.81 -6.50
C ASN A 229 -8.26 -25.13 -6.67
N GLU A 230 -7.94 -24.27 -5.74
CA GLU A 230 -6.66 -23.58 -5.63
C GLU A 230 -6.13 -23.70 -4.21
N VAL A 231 -4.81 -23.71 -4.06
CA VAL A 231 -4.11 -23.57 -2.77
C VAL A 231 -3.26 -22.33 -2.82
N HIS A 232 -3.37 -21.52 -1.77
CA HIS A 232 -2.62 -20.30 -1.60
C HIS A 232 -1.80 -20.36 -0.30
N ILE A 233 -0.54 -19.98 -0.38
CA ILE A 233 0.38 -19.89 0.76
C ILE A 233 0.92 -18.47 0.80
N PHE A 234 0.87 -17.84 1.97
CA PHE A 234 1.34 -16.48 2.20
C PHE A 234 2.35 -16.48 3.34
N SER A 235 3.40 -15.69 3.20
CA SER A 235 4.36 -15.44 4.26
C SER A 235 4.74 -13.97 4.30
N HIS A 236 4.85 -13.44 5.51
CA HIS A 236 5.35 -12.10 5.79
C HIS A 236 6.34 -12.17 6.94
N LEU A 237 7.55 -11.72 6.70
CA LEU A 237 8.62 -11.61 7.69
C LEU A 237 8.99 -10.14 7.81
N PHE A 238 9.13 -9.68 9.03
CA PHE A 238 9.51 -8.31 9.34
C PHE A 238 10.59 -8.29 10.42
N ASP A 239 11.61 -7.47 10.19
CA ASP A 239 12.64 -7.13 11.15
C ASP A 239 12.81 -5.61 11.18
N GLY A 240 12.87 -5.01 12.39
CA GLY A 240 12.95 -3.56 12.48
C GLY A 240 13.54 -3.09 13.79
N ASP A 241 14.46 -2.12 13.69
CA ASP A 241 14.95 -1.34 14.80
C ASP A 241 14.41 0.10 14.67
N ARG A 242 13.66 0.55 15.69
CA ARG A 242 12.96 1.83 15.66
C ARG A 242 13.12 2.56 16.97
N HIS A 243 13.58 3.79 16.90
CA HIS A 243 13.78 4.65 18.05
C HIS A 243 12.56 5.57 18.22
N PHE A 244 12.24 5.89 19.46
CA PHE A 244 11.15 6.80 19.78
C PHE A 244 11.63 8.24 19.74
N SER A 245 11.06 9.02 18.84
CA SER A 245 11.21 10.47 18.88
C SER A 245 10.66 11.03 20.19
N GLY A 246 11.43 11.81 20.89
CA GLY A 246 10.97 12.60 22.01
C GLY A 246 10.32 13.90 21.58
N THR A 247 9.98 14.72 22.56
CA THR A 247 9.66 16.14 22.36
C THR A 247 10.77 17.01 22.91
N ILE A 248 10.77 18.30 22.57
CA ILE A 248 11.75 19.27 23.17
C ILE A 248 11.71 19.27 24.68
N ALA A 249 10.50 19.16 25.25
CA ALA A 249 10.28 19.16 26.69
C ALA A 249 10.56 17.79 27.36
N SER A 250 10.47 16.70 26.59
CA SER A 250 10.66 15.33 27.08
C SER A 250 11.43 14.52 26.03
N PRO A 251 12.76 14.65 25.98
CA PRO A 251 13.59 13.84 25.09
C PRO A 251 13.45 12.35 25.41
N SER A 252 13.39 11.53 24.38
CA SER A 252 13.31 10.07 24.53
C SER A 252 14.66 9.42 24.19
N ARG A 253 14.93 8.30 24.86
CA ARG A 253 16.05 7.38 24.56
C ARG A 253 15.58 5.94 24.36
N SER A 254 14.27 5.75 24.28
CA SER A 254 13.64 4.45 24.10
C SER A 254 13.72 3.98 22.66
N LYS A 255 13.73 2.66 22.45
CA LYS A 255 13.68 2.03 21.13
C LYS A 255 12.78 0.80 21.16
N TYR A 256 12.25 0.42 20.01
CA TYR A 256 11.67 -0.89 19.72
C TYR A 256 12.72 -1.78 19.07
N LEU A 257 12.76 -3.02 19.48
CA LEU A 257 13.55 -4.09 18.85
C LEU A 257 12.59 -5.08 18.23
#